data_9465c9c1de753b286278aa7c29c7154e
#
_entry.id   9465c9c1de753b286278aa7c29c7154e
#
_cell.length_a   1.000
_cell.length_b   1.000
_cell.length_c   1.000
_cell.angle_alpha   90.00
_cell.angle_beta   90.00
_cell.angle_gamma   90.00
#
_symmetry.space_group_name_H-M   'P 1'
#
loop_
_entity.id
_entity.type
_entity.pdbx_description
1 polymer ?
#
loop_
_entity_poly.entity_id
_entity_poly.type
_entity_poly.pdbx_seq_one_letter_code
_entity_poly.pdbx_strand_id
1 'polypeptide(L)'
;KAVLDDGKIKTLKYISSFNIRISREVVGSASKIMHYITSGTEVYHTLILSPPQMGKTTLIRDIARQLSDGFPGFTGVKVGIVDERSEIAGCFQGVPQNRVGFQTDVMDACPKAIGIMMMIRAMSPAVIITDEVGKAEDADAIEEALNAGIKIITTAHSGDIEDASRR
;
A
#
# COMPACT_ATOMS: atom_id res chain seq x y z
N LYS A 1 20.08 -17.80 15.98
CA LYS A 1 21.22 -16.92 16.28
C LYS A 1 21.49 -16.06 15.07
N ALA A 2 21.50 -14.72 15.23
CA ALA A 2 21.91 -13.79 14.18
C ALA A 2 23.45 -13.78 14.05
N VAL A 3 23.94 -13.74 12.81
CA VAL A 3 25.33 -13.50 12.48
C VAL A 3 25.38 -12.12 11.83
N LEU A 4 26.16 -11.23 12.41
CA LEU A 4 26.26 -9.83 11.98
C LEU A 4 27.49 -9.64 11.09
N ASP A 5 27.40 -8.69 10.16
CA ASP A 5 28.47 -8.18 9.34
C ASP A 5 28.26 -6.66 9.25
N ASP A 6 29.22 -5.89 9.72
CA ASP A 6 29.15 -4.42 9.79
C ASP A 6 27.83 -3.90 10.43
N GLY A 7 27.44 -4.50 11.57
CA GLY A 7 26.24 -4.15 12.32
C GLY A 7 24.91 -4.59 11.69
N LYS A 8 24.93 -5.20 10.51
CA LYS A 8 23.75 -5.73 9.82
C LYS A 8 23.66 -7.24 9.93
N ILE A 9 22.44 -7.79 9.92
CA ILE A 9 22.24 -9.24 9.92
C ILE A 9 22.66 -9.79 8.56
N LYS A 10 23.77 -10.56 8.53
CA LYS A 10 24.25 -11.27 7.34
C LYS A 10 23.47 -12.57 7.12
N THR A 11 23.23 -13.31 8.18
CA THR A 11 22.49 -14.58 8.11
C THR A 11 21.97 -15.02 9.48
N LEU A 12 21.07 -15.97 9.48
CA LEU A 12 20.56 -16.64 10.68
C LEU A 12 21.06 -18.09 10.73
N LYS A 13 21.62 -18.51 11.86
CA LYS A 13 22.06 -19.87 12.10
C LYS A 13 21.29 -20.47 13.29
N TYR A 14 21.17 -21.79 13.31
CA TYR A 14 20.52 -22.53 14.39
C TYR A 14 19.07 -22.06 14.61
N ILE A 15 18.27 -22.08 13.52
CA ILE A 15 16.85 -21.74 13.56
C ILE A 15 16.12 -22.85 14.27
N SER A 16 15.41 -22.53 15.37
CA SER A 16 14.68 -23.48 16.20
C SER A 16 13.15 -23.48 15.94
N SER A 17 12.64 -22.38 15.36
CA SER A 17 11.20 -22.25 15.06
C SER A 17 10.98 -21.28 13.93
N PHE A 18 9.80 -21.40 13.29
CA PHE A 18 9.32 -20.47 12.27
C PHE A 18 7.95 -19.95 12.68
N ASN A 19 7.72 -18.67 12.49
CA ASN A 19 6.41 -18.08 12.54
C ASN A 19 5.98 -17.75 11.10
N ILE A 20 4.99 -18.51 10.60
CA ILE A 20 4.52 -18.37 9.23
C ILE A 20 3.18 -17.65 9.27
N ARG A 21 3.12 -16.49 8.61
CA ARG A 21 1.88 -15.73 8.41
C ARG A 21 1.37 -15.99 6.99
N ILE A 22 0.14 -16.49 6.89
CA ILE A 22 -0.52 -16.69 5.60
C ILE A 22 -1.42 -15.50 5.36
N SER A 23 -1.08 -14.72 4.33
CA SER A 23 -1.95 -13.64 3.87
C SER A 23 -3.19 -14.24 3.19
N ARG A 24 -4.36 -13.70 3.52
CA ARG A 24 -5.62 -14.09 2.87
C ARG A 24 -6.15 -12.93 2.06
N GLU A 25 -6.54 -13.22 0.84
CA GLU A 25 -7.31 -12.30 0.03
C GLU A 25 -8.78 -12.36 0.42
N VAL A 26 -9.40 -11.20 0.62
CA VAL A 26 -10.84 -11.08 0.88
C VAL A 26 -11.42 -10.09 -0.13
N VAL A 27 -11.82 -10.62 -1.27
CA VAL A 27 -12.46 -9.83 -2.34
C VAL A 27 -13.77 -9.23 -1.83
N GLY A 28 -13.98 -7.93 -2.06
CA GLY A 28 -15.17 -7.21 -1.60
C GLY A 28 -15.04 -6.63 -0.18
N SER A 29 -13.91 -6.79 0.50
CA SER A 29 -13.71 -6.25 1.85
C SER A 29 -13.86 -4.72 1.90
N ALA A 30 -13.52 -4.01 0.82
CA ALA A 30 -13.61 -2.56 0.71
C ALA A 30 -14.96 -2.07 0.17
N SER A 31 -15.86 -2.93 -0.33
CA SER A 31 -17.05 -2.49 -1.06
C SER A 31 -17.94 -1.51 -0.29
N LYS A 32 -17.99 -1.64 1.04
CA LYS A 32 -18.80 -0.76 1.90
C LYS A 32 -18.23 0.65 2.05
N ILE A 33 -16.94 0.85 1.76
CA ILE A 33 -16.29 2.14 1.96
C ILE A 33 -15.96 2.85 0.65
N MET A 34 -16.11 2.18 -0.49
CA MET A 34 -15.75 2.77 -1.79
C MET A 34 -16.47 4.10 -2.06
N HIS A 35 -17.72 4.24 -1.66
CA HIS A 35 -18.49 5.48 -1.81
C HIS A 35 -18.00 6.65 -0.93
N TYR A 36 -17.15 6.40 0.08
CA TYR A 36 -16.52 7.47 0.86
C TYR A 36 -15.20 7.93 0.24
N ILE A 37 -14.55 7.08 -0.56
CA ILE A 37 -13.25 7.35 -1.14
C ILE A 37 -13.31 7.70 -2.62
N THR A 38 -14.51 7.65 -3.23
CA THR A 38 -14.74 8.04 -4.62
C THR A 38 -16.01 8.90 -4.75
N SER A 39 -16.02 9.80 -5.76
CA SER A 39 -17.21 10.54 -6.16
C SER A 39 -17.19 10.75 -7.68
N GLY A 40 -18.21 10.19 -8.36
CA GLY A 40 -18.22 10.19 -9.83
C GLY A 40 -16.99 9.48 -10.39
N THR A 41 -16.11 10.24 -11.06
CA THR A 41 -14.84 9.73 -11.62
C THR A 41 -13.63 10.04 -10.74
N GLU A 42 -13.82 10.74 -9.62
CA GLU A 42 -12.72 11.18 -8.76
C GLU A 42 -12.46 10.19 -7.63
N VAL A 43 -11.17 10.09 -7.26
CA VAL A 43 -10.70 9.39 -6.06
C VAL A 43 -10.27 10.45 -5.04
N TYR A 44 -10.55 10.23 -3.76
CA TYR A 44 -10.09 11.11 -2.68
C TYR A 44 -8.81 10.63 -2.04
N HIS A 45 -7.98 11.57 -1.57
CA HIS A 45 -6.88 11.24 -0.68
C HIS A 45 -7.43 10.58 0.58
N THR A 46 -6.90 9.43 0.94
CA THR A 46 -7.47 8.63 2.03
C THR A 46 -6.39 8.11 2.96
N LEU A 47 -6.53 8.41 4.24
CA LEU A 47 -5.73 7.83 5.30
C LEU A 47 -6.59 6.86 6.11
N ILE A 48 -6.18 5.59 6.18
CA ILE A 48 -6.88 4.56 6.94
C ILE A 48 -6.16 4.33 8.25
N LEU A 49 -6.84 4.64 9.34
CA LEU A 49 -6.31 4.48 10.70
C LEU A 49 -6.91 3.23 11.34
N SER A 50 -6.08 2.38 11.89
CA SER A 50 -6.54 1.32 12.79
C SER A 50 -5.37 0.71 13.58
N PRO A 51 -5.66 0.05 14.71
CA PRO A 51 -4.67 -0.74 15.42
C PRO A 51 -4.00 -1.81 14.55
N PRO A 52 -2.84 -2.34 14.96
CA PRO A 52 -2.21 -3.47 14.28
C PRO A 52 -3.14 -4.67 14.12
N GLN A 53 -2.95 -5.47 13.07
CA GLN A 53 -3.66 -6.73 12.79
C GLN A 53 -5.17 -6.62 12.54
N MET A 54 -5.71 -5.42 12.30
CA MET A 54 -7.13 -5.19 12.01
C MET A 54 -7.48 -5.27 10.51
N GLY A 55 -6.61 -5.85 9.69
CA GLY A 55 -6.92 -6.12 8.28
C GLY A 55 -6.66 -4.95 7.31
N LYS A 56 -5.91 -3.91 7.72
CA LYS A 56 -5.57 -2.76 6.84
C LYS A 56 -5.04 -3.17 5.47
N THR A 57 -4.05 -4.07 5.45
CA THR A 57 -3.45 -4.53 4.19
C THR A 57 -4.46 -5.25 3.30
N THR A 58 -5.38 -6.04 3.88
CA THR A 58 -6.48 -6.68 3.14
C THR A 58 -7.40 -5.64 2.54
N LEU A 59 -7.72 -4.60 3.31
CA LEU A 59 -8.60 -3.52 2.90
C LEU A 59 -8.00 -2.71 1.75
N ILE A 60 -6.75 -2.22 1.88
CA ILE A 60 -6.10 -1.41 0.82
C ILE A 60 -5.86 -2.20 -0.45
N ARG A 61 -5.61 -3.50 -0.37
CA ARG A 61 -5.53 -4.40 -1.52
C ARG A 61 -6.84 -4.43 -2.30
N ASP A 62 -7.95 -4.61 -1.62
CA ASP A 62 -9.27 -4.64 -2.29
C ASP A 62 -9.71 -3.26 -2.78
N ILE A 63 -9.30 -2.18 -2.10
CA ILE A 63 -9.44 -0.81 -2.63
C ILE A 63 -8.68 -0.69 -3.96
N ALA A 64 -7.41 -1.10 -4.00
CA ALA A 64 -6.61 -1.08 -5.23
C ALA A 64 -7.31 -1.81 -6.37
N ARG A 65 -7.78 -3.03 -6.11
CA ARG A 65 -8.50 -3.83 -7.09
C ARG A 65 -9.77 -3.12 -7.58
N GLN A 66 -10.60 -2.61 -6.67
CA GLN A 66 -11.86 -1.97 -7.06
C GLN A 66 -11.64 -0.65 -7.80
N LEU A 67 -10.64 0.15 -7.41
CA LEU A 67 -10.28 1.37 -8.13
C LEU A 67 -9.73 1.05 -9.53
N SER A 68 -8.97 -0.02 -9.67
CA SER A 68 -8.38 -0.44 -10.93
C SER A 68 -9.41 -1.06 -11.89
N ASP A 69 -10.21 -2.00 -11.39
CA ASP A 69 -11.21 -2.72 -12.21
C ASP A 69 -12.47 -1.88 -12.48
N GLY A 70 -12.77 -0.91 -11.63
CA GLY A 70 -14.04 -0.21 -11.61
C GLY A 70 -15.13 -1.00 -10.88
N PHE A 71 -16.25 -0.31 -10.64
CA PHE A 71 -17.47 -0.86 -10.05
C PHE A 71 -18.70 -0.03 -10.50
N PRO A 72 -19.94 -0.46 -10.27
CA PRO A 72 -21.10 0.29 -10.69
C PRO A 72 -21.08 1.76 -10.23
N GLY A 73 -21.06 2.68 -11.20
CA GLY A 73 -20.97 4.12 -10.96
C GLY A 73 -19.54 4.70 -10.90
N PHE A 74 -18.50 3.86 -11.03
CA PHE A 74 -17.11 4.30 -11.08
C PHE A 74 -16.33 3.57 -12.19
N THR A 75 -15.79 4.34 -13.12
CA THR A 75 -14.88 3.79 -14.15
C THR A 75 -13.52 3.55 -13.54
N GLY A 76 -12.94 2.37 -13.80
CA GLY A 76 -11.59 2.03 -13.30
C GLY A 76 -10.54 3.06 -13.71
N VAL A 77 -9.56 3.26 -12.84
CA VAL A 77 -8.45 4.18 -13.04
C VAL A 77 -7.11 3.46 -12.94
N LYS A 78 -6.05 4.09 -13.46
CA LYS A 78 -4.70 3.56 -13.32
C LYS A 78 -4.22 3.69 -11.87
N VAL A 79 -3.86 2.56 -11.26
CA VAL A 79 -3.41 2.45 -9.88
C VAL A 79 -1.93 2.12 -9.85
N GLY A 80 -1.18 2.78 -8.96
CA GLY A 80 0.17 2.40 -8.59
C GLY A 80 0.20 1.83 -7.18
N ILE A 81 0.84 0.70 -6.96
CA ILE A 81 1.10 0.15 -5.62
C ILE A 81 2.59 0.21 -5.33
N VAL A 82 2.95 0.84 -4.22
CA VAL A 82 4.31 0.76 -3.67
C VAL A 82 4.25 -0.17 -2.46
N ASP A 83 4.78 -1.39 -2.65
CA ASP A 83 4.68 -2.50 -1.71
C ASP A 83 6.06 -2.83 -1.10
N GLU A 84 6.46 -2.10 -0.07
CA GLU A 84 7.80 -2.23 0.52
C GLU A 84 8.05 -3.62 1.13
N ARG A 85 6.98 -4.29 1.62
CA ARG A 85 7.07 -5.57 2.33
C ARG A 85 6.50 -6.76 1.54
N SER A 86 6.11 -6.54 0.29
CA SER A 86 5.42 -7.56 -0.52
C SER A 86 4.15 -8.12 0.17
N GLU A 87 3.44 -7.28 0.93
CA GLU A 87 2.25 -7.69 1.68
C GLU A 87 0.94 -7.34 0.96
N ILE A 88 0.94 -6.29 0.13
CA ILE A 88 -0.26 -5.85 -0.61
C ILE A 88 -0.50 -6.76 -1.82
N ALA A 89 0.42 -6.74 -2.77
CA ALA A 89 0.35 -7.53 -3.99
C ALA A 89 0.87 -8.95 -3.81
N GLY A 90 1.82 -9.14 -2.88
CA GLY A 90 2.44 -10.44 -2.60
C GLY A 90 3.14 -10.99 -3.83
N CYS A 91 3.98 -10.19 -4.49
CA CYS A 91 4.58 -10.56 -5.75
C CYS A 91 5.51 -11.78 -5.63
N PHE A 92 5.46 -12.66 -6.62
CA PHE A 92 6.43 -13.71 -6.83
C PHE A 92 7.04 -13.53 -8.23
N GLN A 93 8.35 -13.35 -8.28
CA GLN A 93 9.08 -13.08 -9.53
C GLN A 93 8.47 -11.92 -10.35
N GLY A 94 8.05 -10.86 -9.67
CA GLY A 94 7.44 -9.68 -10.28
C GLY A 94 5.95 -9.81 -10.62
N VAL A 95 5.34 -10.96 -10.37
CA VAL A 95 3.92 -11.20 -10.66
C VAL A 95 3.10 -11.14 -9.37
N PRO A 96 2.10 -10.24 -9.27
CA PRO A 96 1.18 -10.21 -8.14
C PRO A 96 0.47 -11.54 -7.94
N GLN A 97 0.49 -12.07 -6.72
CA GLN A 97 -0.22 -13.30 -6.35
C GLN A 97 -1.61 -13.01 -5.79
N ASN A 98 -1.84 -11.77 -5.36
CA ASN A 98 -3.15 -11.27 -4.96
C ASN A 98 -3.79 -10.47 -6.10
N ARG A 99 -5.12 -10.40 -6.12
CA ARG A 99 -5.86 -9.59 -7.08
C ARG A 99 -5.76 -8.12 -6.70
N VAL A 100 -5.03 -7.36 -7.48
CA VAL A 100 -4.84 -5.92 -7.27
C VAL A 100 -5.50 -5.06 -8.37
N GLY A 101 -6.11 -5.70 -9.37
CA GLY A 101 -6.80 -5.06 -10.48
C GLY A 101 -5.97 -5.01 -11.78
N PHE A 102 -6.66 -4.89 -12.91
CA PHE A 102 -6.06 -5.00 -14.25
C PHE A 102 -5.22 -3.78 -14.66
N GLN A 103 -5.54 -2.60 -14.12
CA GLN A 103 -4.84 -1.35 -14.42
C GLN A 103 -3.88 -0.96 -13.29
N THR A 104 -3.28 -1.96 -12.63
CA THR A 104 -2.41 -1.74 -11.47
C THR A 104 -0.96 -2.09 -11.80
N ASP A 105 -0.07 -1.11 -11.64
CA ASP A 105 1.37 -1.30 -11.64
C ASP A 105 1.88 -1.48 -10.21
N VAL A 106 2.83 -2.39 -9.97
CA VAL A 106 3.36 -2.68 -8.63
C VAL A 106 4.87 -2.48 -8.59
N MET A 107 5.32 -1.66 -7.64
CA MET A 107 6.72 -1.56 -7.22
C MET A 107 6.91 -2.44 -5.98
N ASP A 108 7.33 -3.68 -6.21
CA ASP A 108 7.49 -4.70 -5.17
C ASP A 108 8.85 -4.60 -4.48
N ALA A 109 8.88 -4.85 -3.16
CA ALA A 109 10.08 -4.79 -2.32
C ALA A 109 10.88 -3.48 -2.47
N CYS A 110 10.18 -2.37 -2.73
CA CYS A 110 10.77 -1.06 -2.98
C CYS A 110 10.52 -0.11 -1.81
N PRO A 111 11.54 0.60 -1.30
CA PRO A 111 11.32 1.65 -0.30
C PRO A 111 10.30 2.67 -0.78
N LYS A 112 9.36 3.09 0.10
CA LYS A 112 8.19 3.89 -0.28
C LYS A 112 8.55 5.18 -1.00
N ALA A 113 9.41 6.00 -0.41
CA ALA A 113 9.80 7.28 -1.00
C ALA A 113 10.36 7.09 -2.42
N ILE A 114 11.22 6.09 -2.63
CA ILE A 114 11.80 5.80 -3.95
C ILE A 114 10.72 5.32 -4.91
N GLY A 115 9.89 4.38 -4.48
CA GLY A 115 8.82 3.81 -5.31
C GLY A 115 7.79 4.85 -5.75
N ILE A 116 7.36 5.73 -4.83
CA ILE A 116 6.44 6.83 -5.13
C ILE A 116 7.03 7.74 -6.21
N MET A 117 8.29 8.19 -6.04
CA MET A 117 8.96 9.04 -7.01
C MET A 117 9.14 8.39 -8.38
N MET A 118 9.42 7.09 -8.42
CA MET A 118 9.51 6.35 -9.68
C MET A 118 8.15 6.25 -10.36
N MET A 119 7.07 5.99 -9.62
CA MET A 119 5.72 5.93 -10.17
C MET A 119 5.26 7.27 -10.74
N ILE A 120 5.53 8.38 -10.05
CA ILE A 120 5.23 9.73 -10.54
C ILE A 120 5.88 9.96 -11.91
N ARG A 121 7.16 9.64 -12.02
CA ARG A 121 7.97 9.94 -13.22
C ARG A 121 7.71 9.01 -14.40
N ALA A 122 7.49 7.73 -14.14
CA ALA A 122 7.48 6.71 -15.19
C ALA A 122 6.09 6.16 -15.52
N MET A 123 5.18 6.14 -14.55
CA MET A 123 3.91 5.43 -14.70
C MET A 123 2.69 6.36 -14.73
N SER A 124 2.78 7.55 -14.15
CA SER A 124 1.69 8.55 -14.09
C SER A 124 0.35 7.93 -13.68
N PRO A 125 0.25 7.27 -12.52
CA PRO A 125 -1.01 6.69 -12.06
C PRO A 125 -1.97 7.80 -11.61
N ALA A 126 -3.28 7.52 -11.63
CA ALA A 126 -4.28 8.41 -11.05
C ALA A 126 -4.24 8.39 -9.50
N VAL A 127 -3.88 7.22 -8.94
CA VAL A 127 -3.78 7.02 -7.49
C VAL A 127 -2.58 6.13 -7.16
N ILE A 128 -1.85 6.48 -6.11
CA ILE A 128 -0.82 5.64 -5.53
C ILE A 128 -1.32 5.10 -4.20
N ILE A 129 -1.15 3.79 -4.00
CA ILE A 129 -1.51 3.07 -2.78
C ILE A 129 -0.24 2.53 -2.16
N THR A 130 -0.07 2.77 -0.86
CA THR A 130 1.03 2.21 -0.08
C THR A 130 0.57 1.86 1.32
N ASP A 131 1.25 0.93 1.96
CA ASP A 131 1.02 0.63 3.36
C ASP A 131 1.68 1.69 4.25
N GLU A 132 1.54 1.55 5.51
CA GLU A 132 2.02 2.32 6.65
C GLU A 132 3.13 3.35 6.36
N VAL A 133 2.73 4.63 6.34
CA VAL A 133 3.66 5.77 6.26
C VAL A 133 4.18 6.08 7.67
N GLY A 134 5.49 6.23 7.82
CA GLY A 134 6.07 6.43 9.13
C GLY A 134 7.43 7.13 9.17
N LYS A 135 8.00 7.49 8.01
CA LYS A 135 9.28 8.17 7.91
C LYS A 135 9.11 9.56 7.30
N ALA A 136 10.00 10.48 7.64
CA ALA A 136 9.98 11.83 7.06
C ALA A 136 10.12 11.80 5.53
N GLU A 137 10.98 10.94 5.00
CA GLU A 137 11.19 10.80 3.55
C GLU A 137 9.91 10.31 2.83
N ASP A 138 9.06 9.54 3.52
CA ASP A 138 7.78 9.10 2.95
C ASP A 138 6.81 10.30 2.83
N ALA A 139 6.84 11.22 3.81
CA ALA A 139 6.02 12.43 3.77
C ALA A 139 6.42 13.35 2.62
N ASP A 140 7.72 13.56 2.40
CA ASP A 140 8.23 14.37 1.28
C ASP A 140 7.79 13.77 -0.07
N ALA A 141 7.88 12.47 -0.24
CA ALA A 141 7.45 11.80 -1.47
C ALA A 141 5.93 11.87 -1.68
N ILE A 142 5.15 11.83 -0.61
CA ILE A 142 3.69 12.04 -0.67
C ILE A 142 3.39 13.48 -1.10
N GLU A 143 4.08 14.48 -0.57
CA GLU A 143 3.91 15.87 -0.97
C GLU A 143 4.19 16.07 -2.46
N GLU A 144 5.24 15.45 -2.99
CA GLU A 144 5.53 15.46 -4.42
C GLU A 144 4.41 14.81 -5.26
N ALA A 145 3.82 13.71 -4.78
CA ALA A 145 2.69 13.08 -5.46
C ALA A 145 1.44 13.99 -5.44
N LEU A 146 1.17 14.67 -4.32
CA LEU A 146 0.09 15.65 -4.20
C LEU A 146 0.28 16.80 -5.18
N ASN A 147 1.50 17.34 -5.26
CA ASN A 147 1.87 18.41 -6.21
C ASN A 147 1.72 17.98 -7.68
N ALA A 148 1.96 16.70 -7.96
CA ALA A 148 1.73 16.10 -9.28
C ALA A 148 0.25 15.80 -9.59
N GLY A 149 -0.68 16.07 -8.66
CA GLY A 149 -2.10 15.81 -8.81
C GLY A 149 -2.50 14.35 -8.64
N ILE A 150 -1.58 13.48 -8.17
CA ILE A 150 -1.82 12.05 -7.96
C ILE A 150 -2.48 11.87 -6.60
N LYS A 151 -3.52 11.05 -6.53
CA LYS A 151 -4.19 10.75 -5.27
C LYS A 151 -3.40 9.73 -4.46
N ILE A 152 -3.43 9.86 -3.14
CA ILE A 152 -2.73 8.95 -2.22
C ILE A 152 -3.75 8.25 -1.34
N ILE A 153 -3.60 6.93 -1.25
CA ILE A 153 -4.31 6.11 -0.27
C ILE A 153 -3.26 5.35 0.55
N THR A 154 -3.26 5.56 1.84
CA THR A 154 -2.28 4.95 2.73
C THR A 154 -2.89 4.55 4.07
N THR A 155 -2.11 3.84 4.87
CA THR A 155 -2.51 3.43 6.20
C THR A 155 -1.55 3.96 7.25
N ALA A 156 -2.03 4.12 8.47
CA ALA A 156 -1.19 4.37 9.63
C ALA A 156 -1.67 3.58 10.85
N HIS A 157 -0.74 3.31 11.75
CA HIS A 157 -1.06 2.74 13.06
C HIS A 157 -1.44 3.86 14.01
N SER A 158 -2.72 3.96 14.32
CA SER A 158 -3.22 4.83 15.37
C SER A 158 -4.51 4.26 15.97
N GLY A 159 -4.74 4.53 17.24
CA GLY A 159 -6.00 4.21 17.92
C GLY A 159 -7.11 5.17 17.56
N ASP A 160 -6.77 6.42 17.25
CA ASP A 160 -7.70 7.50 16.89
C ASP A 160 -7.02 8.60 16.05
N ILE A 161 -7.81 9.58 15.61
CA ILE A 161 -7.34 10.71 14.78
C ILE A 161 -6.45 11.65 15.57
N GLU A 162 -6.69 11.82 16.88
CA GLU A 162 -5.91 12.72 17.72
C GLU A 162 -4.48 12.19 17.93
N ASP A 163 -4.33 10.87 18.11
CA ASP A 163 -3.01 10.22 18.20
C ASP A 163 -2.27 10.31 16.85
N ALA A 164 -2.98 10.15 15.73
CA ALA A 164 -2.40 10.27 14.40
C ALA A 164 -1.90 11.69 14.08
N SER A 165 -2.55 12.73 14.60
CA SER A 165 -2.18 14.13 14.35
C SER A 165 -0.96 14.61 15.16
N ARG A 166 -0.51 13.84 16.17
CA ARG A 166 0.62 14.17 17.04
C ARG A 166 1.94 13.52 16.63
N ARG A 167 1.88 12.67 15.62
CA ARG A 167 3.04 11.93 15.08
C ARG A 167 3.51 12.50 13.76
#